data_3c83434c1e491dde589b2104f2d385d2
#
_entry.id   3c83434c1e491dde589b2104f2d385d2
#
_cell.length_a   1.000
_cell.length_b   1.000
_cell.length_c   1.000
_cell.angle_alpha   90.00
_cell.angle_beta   90.00
_cell.angle_gamma   90.00
#
_symmetry.space_group_name_H-M   'P 1'
#
loop_
_entity.id
_entity.type
_entity.pdbx_description
1 polymer ?
#
loop_
_entity_poly.entity_id
_entity_poly.type
_entity_poly.pdbx_seq_one_letter_code
_entity_poly.pdbx_strand_id
1 'polypeptide(L)'
;DVVLYGFGRIGRLVARELMSKAGKGQQLRLKAIVTRDKNTAESLEKRASLLRYDSIHGDFEGSVSADFENEALIINGTTVHMISANQPEDIDYTKYGINDALVIDNTGVFKDEEALSRHLKANGATKVLLTAPGKGVPNIVYGVNHDNYDIDTTPIWSAASCTTNAITPVLAVIEEELGVIKGHLETIHAYTNDQNLVDNMHKKYRRGRAAALNM
;
A
#
# COMPACT_ATOMS: atom_id res chain seq x y z
N ASP A 1 -12.80 -7.81 -4.57
CA ASP A 1 -12.84 -6.62 -3.71
C ASP A 1 -11.45 -6.29 -3.18
N VAL A 2 -11.16 -5.02 -2.92
CA VAL A 2 -9.89 -4.55 -2.38
C VAL A 2 -10.11 -3.91 -1.02
N VAL A 3 -9.24 -4.26 -0.08
CA VAL A 3 -9.13 -3.63 1.24
C VAL A 3 -7.75 -3.03 1.39
N LEU A 4 -7.64 -1.76 1.75
CA LEU A 4 -6.37 -1.13 2.08
C LEU A 4 -6.12 -1.23 3.59
N TYR A 5 -5.11 -1.96 4.00
CA TYR A 5 -4.68 -2.02 5.39
C TYR A 5 -3.56 -1.00 5.63
N GLY A 6 -3.92 0.09 6.30
CA GLY A 6 -3.10 1.28 6.45
C GLY A 6 -3.44 2.39 5.44
N PHE A 7 -3.69 3.60 5.96
CA PHE A 7 -4.09 4.78 5.17
C PHE A 7 -3.09 5.93 5.34
N GLY A 8 -1.82 5.56 5.36
CA GLY A 8 -0.69 6.48 5.28
C GLY A 8 -0.52 7.02 3.85
N ARG A 9 0.67 7.54 3.54
CA ARG A 9 0.97 8.12 2.24
C ARG A 9 0.72 7.13 1.09
N ILE A 10 1.29 5.94 1.16
CA ILE A 10 1.12 4.93 0.11
C ILE A 10 -0.34 4.48 -0.01
N GLY A 11 -1.01 4.16 1.10
CA GLY A 11 -2.41 3.75 1.07
C GLY A 11 -3.34 4.78 0.42
N ARG A 12 -3.12 6.08 0.66
CA ARG A 12 -3.89 7.14 0.00
C ARG A 12 -3.61 7.23 -1.51
N LEU A 13 -2.37 7.06 -1.94
CA LEU A 13 -2.04 7.07 -3.38
C LEU A 13 -2.60 5.84 -4.09
N VAL A 14 -2.55 4.67 -3.46
CA VAL A 14 -3.20 3.45 -3.98
C VAL A 14 -4.72 3.65 -4.06
N ALA A 15 -5.34 4.27 -3.05
CA ALA A 15 -6.77 4.60 -3.10
C ALA A 15 -7.11 5.51 -4.28
N ARG A 16 -6.33 6.59 -4.51
CA ARG A 16 -6.50 7.48 -5.66
C ARG A 16 -6.41 6.72 -6.98
N GLU A 17 -5.42 5.84 -7.13
CA GLU A 17 -5.22 5.05 -8.34
C GLU A 17 -6.39 4.08 -8.59
N LEU A 18 -6.83 3.34 -7.57
CA LEU A 18 -7.99 2.46 -7.67
C LEU A 18 -9.26 3.22 -8.09
N MET A 19 -9.50 4.38 -7.48
CA MET A 19 -10.68 5.18 -7.76
C MET A 19 -10.63 5.86 -9.12
N SER A 20 -9.45 6.25 -9.62
CA SER A 20 -9.30 6.84 -10.96
C SER A 20 -9.56 5.84 -12.09
N LYS A 21 -9.34 4.55 -11.81
CA LYS A 21 -9.57 3.44 -12.74
C LYS A 21 -10.96 2.80 -12.60
N ALA A 22 -11.70 3.13 -11.55
CA ALA A 22 -13.04 2.60 -11.33
C ALA A 22 -13.97 2.92 -12.51
N GLY A 23 -14.73 1.93 -12.96
CA GLY A 23 -15.65 2.09 -14.09
C GLY A 23 -15.01 2.07 -15.49
N LYS A 24 -13.68 1.98 -15.59
CA LYS A 24 -12.94 1.94 -16.87
C LYS A 24 -12.56 0.51 -17.29
N GLY A 25 -13.42 -0.46 -17.02
CA GLY A 25 -13.15 -1.89 -17.28
C GLY A 25 -12.27 -2.57 -16.23
N GLN A 26 -11.85 -1.86 -15.19
CA GLN A 26 -11.12 -2.44 -14.07
C GLN A 26 -12.07 -3.20 -13.15
N GLN A 27 -11.66 -4.41 -12.76
CA GLN A 27 -12.47 -5.26 -11.90
C GLN A 27 -12.19 -5.06 -10.40
N LEU A 28 -11.12 -4.33 -10.06
CA LEU A 28 -10.74 -4.06 -8.67
C LEU A 28 -11.63 -2.96 -8.08
N ARG A 29 -12.28 -3.25 -6.96
CA ARG A 29 -13.18 -2.33 -6.26
C ARG A 29 -12.68 -2.08 -4.86
N LEU A 30 -12.31 -0.83 -4.55
CA LEU A 30 -11.99 -0.43 -3.19
C LEU A 30 -13.26 -0.44 -2.34
N LYS A 31 -13.30 -1.29 -1.32
CA LYS A 31 -14.47 -1.50 -0.46
C LYS A 31 -14.25 -1.03 0.97
N ALA A 32 -13.01 -1.18 1.49
CA ALA A 32 -12.72 -0.79 2.86
C ALA A 32 -11.27 -0.31 3.02
N ILE A 33 -11.07 0.49 4.05
CA ILE A 33 -9.78 0.98 4.52
C ILE A 33 -9.67 0.69 6.00
N VAL A 34 -8.60 0.03 6.43
CA VAL A 34 -8.35 -0.31 7.83
C VAL A 34 -7.33 0.62 8.43
N THR A 35 -7.60 1.13 9.62
CA THR A 35 -6.68 1.95 10.41
C THR A 35 -6.74 1.57 11.89
N ARG A 36 -5.72 1.94 12.66
CA ARG A 36 -5.70 1.64 14.11
C ARG A 36 -6.51 2.62 14.95
N ASP A 37 -6.63 3.86 14.46
CA ASP A 37 -7.34 4.90 15.20
C ASP A 37 -8.85 4.68 15.13
N LYS A 38 -9.56 5.10 16.17
CA LYS A 38 -11.03 5.10 16.19
C LYS A 38 -11.59 6.04 15.12
N ASN A 39 -12.70 5.66 14.54
CA ASN A 39 -13.43 6.42 13.53
C ASN A 39 -14.28 7.53 14.19
N THR A 40 -13.64 8.57 14.71
CA THR A 40 -14.36 9.78 15.14
C THR A 40 -14.66 10.66 13.93
N ALA A 41 -15.67 11.53 14.05
CA ALA A 41 -16.00 12.51 12.99
C ALA A 41 -14.78 13.32 12.58
N GLU A 42 -13.98 13.78 13.56
CA GLU A 42 -12.75 14.53 13.30
C GLU A 42 -11.70 13.68 12.56
N SER A 43 -11.52 12.41 12.93
CA SER A 43 -10.55 11.52 12.28
C SER A 43 -10.96 11.21 10.84
N LEU A 44 -12.24 10.99 10.57
CA LEU A 44 -12.77 10.75 9.24
C LEU A 44 -12.58 11.96 8.33
N GLU A 45 -12.89 13.17 8.82
CA GLU A 45 -12.70 14.40 8.03
C GLU A 45 -11.21 14.68 7.77
N LYS A 46 -10.32 14.46 8.73
CA LYS A 46 -8.87 14.56 8.50
C LYS A 46 -8.40 13.60 7.41
N ARG A 47 -8.91 12.36 7.39
CA ARG A 47 -8.58 11.36 6.37
C ARG A 47 -9.13 11.74 5.00
N ALA A 48 -10.37 12.25 4.94
CA ALA A 48 -10.96 12.79 3.71
C ALA A 48 -10.12 13.96 3.18
N SER A 49 -9.73 14.89 4.04
CA SER A 49 -8.87 16.03 3.67
C SER A 49 -7.52 15.59 3.12
N LEU A 50 -6.85 14.63 3.77
CA LEU A 50 -5.56 14.10 3.31
C LEU A 50 -5.68 13.30 1.99
N LEU A 51 -6.84 12.75 1.67
CA LEU A 51 -7.08 12.11 0.38
C LEU A 51 -7.37 13.14 -0.71
N ARG A 52 -8.11 14.22 -0.39
CA ARG A 52 -8.39 15.31 -1.32
C ARG A 52 -7.15 16.00 -1.82
N TYR A 53 -6.21 16.30 -0.92
CA TYR A 53 -4.99 17.01 -1.25
C TYR A 53 -3.74 16.31 -0.71
N ASP A 54 -2.74 16.14 -1.56
CA ASP A 54 -1.40 15.67 -1.21
C ASP A 54 -0.36 16.72 -1.61
N SER A 55 0.53 17.07 -0.69
CA SER A 55 1.52 18.14 -0.88
C SER A 55 2.50 17.91 -2.04
N ILE A 56 2.66 16.66 -2.50
CA ILE A 56 3.54 16.31 -3.62
C ILE A 56 2.74 16.01 -4.88
N HIS A 57 1.61 15.31 -4.76
CA HIS A 57 0.81 14.83 -5.89
C HIS A 57 -0.41 15.72 -6.19
N GLY A 58 -0.60 16.80 -5.40
CA GLY A 58 -1.68 17.75 -5.63
C GLY A 58 -3.07 17.23 -5.29
N ASP A 59 -4.07 17.86 -5.90
CA ASP A 59 -5.47 17.54 -5.69
C ASP A 59 -5.84 16.16 -6.25
N PHE A 60 -6.81 15.52 -5.59
CA PHE A 60 -7.46 14.34 -6.13
C PHE A 60 -8.48 14.77 -7.19
N GLU A 61 -8.41 14.20 -8.36
CA GLU A 61 -9.37 14.44 -9.44
C GLU A 61 -10.69 13.72 -9.15
N GLY A 62 -11.51 14.32 -8.29
CA GLY A 62 -12.79 13.75 -7.90
C GLY A 62 -13.30 14.30 -6.57
N SER A 63 -14.40 13.73 -6.09
CA SER A 63 -15.04 14.12 -4.84
C SER A 63 -14.64 13.15 -3.70
N VAL A 64 -14.41 13.71 -2.51
CA VAL A 64 -14.22 12.95 -1.28
C VAL A 64 -14.96 13.64 -0.15
N SER A 65 -15.84 12.93 0.53
CA SER A 65 -16.51 13.38 1.75
C SER A 65 -16.48 12.29 2.83
N ALA A 66 -16.61 12.69 4.07
CA ALA A 66 -16.77 11.77 5.18
C ALA A 66 -18.26 11.50 5.44
N ASP A 67 -18.60 10.23 5.63
CA ASP A 67 -19.89 9.78 6.11
C ASP A 67 -19.72 9.34 7.57
N PHE A 68 -20.14 10.19 8.49
CA PHE A 68 -19.95 9.98 9.90
C PHE A 68 -20.90 8.92 10.51
N GLU A 69 -22.07 8.77 9.91
CA GLU A 69 -23.09 7.83 10.39
C GLU A 69 -22.71 6.39 10.05
N ASN A 70 -22.15 6.18 8.88
CA ASN A 70 -21.78 4.85 8.40
C ASN A 70 -20.27 4.55 8.55
N GLU A 71 -19.53 5.39 9.25
CA GLU A 71 -18.07 5.27 9.39
C GLU A 71 -17.38 4.98 8.05
N ALA A 72 -17.60 5.85 7.06
CA ALA A 72 -17.13 5.63 5.70
C ALA A 72 -16.57 6.92 5.07
N LEU A 73 -15.83 6.75 3.98
CA LEU A 73 -15.54 7.81 3.02
C LEU A 73 -16.38 7.59 1.77
N ILE A 74 -16.99 8.65 1.26
CA ILE A 74 -17.65 8.63 -0.04
C ILE A 74 -16.66 9.21 -1.06
N ILE A 75 -16.16 8.35 -1.96
CA ILE A 75 -15.16 8.73 -2.95
C ILE A 75 -15.78 8.54 -4.34
N ASN A 76 -15.93 9.61 -5.09
CA ASN A 76 -16.63 9.61 -6.40
C ASN A 76 -17.99 8.90 -6.34
N GLY A 77 -18.75 9.11 -5.26
CA GLY A 77 -20.04 8.46 -5.04
C GLY A 77 -19.97 7.01 -4.56
N THR A 78 -18.78 6.43 -4.43
CA THR A 78 -18.59 5.08 -3.92
C THR A 78 -18.35 5.10 -2.41
N THR A 79 -19.13 4.31 -1.66
CA THR A 79 -18.92 4.13 -0.22
C THR A 79 -17.74 3.22 0.03
N VAL A 80 -16.76 3.70 0.80
CA VAL A 80 -15.57 2.96 1.25
C VAL A 80 -15.59 2.92 2.77
N HIS A 81 -15.81 1.74 3.34
CA HIS A 81 -15.90 1.56 4.79
C HIS A 81 -14.58 1.87 5.47
N MET A 82 -14.64 2.59 6.59
CA MET A 82 -13.49 2.82 7.46
C MET A 82 -13.56 1.84 8.64
N ILE A 83 -12.59 0.95 8.73
CA ILE A 83 -12.55 -0.09 9.75
C ILE A 83 -11.46 0.24 10.76
N SER A 84 -11.80 0.25 12.04
CA SER A 84 -10.83 0.42 13.12
C SER A 84 -10.41 -0.95 13.66
N ALA A 85 -9.13 -1.30 13.56
CA ALA A 85 -8.61 -2.56 14.08
C ALA A 85 -7.14 -2.45 14.49
N ASN A 86 -6.77 -3.14 15.57
CA ASN A 86 -5.40 -3.19 16.05
C ASN A 86 -4.59 -4.32 15.42
N GLN A 87 -5.24 -5.44 15.11
CA GLN A 87 -4.63 -6.63 14.54
C GLN A 87 -5.39 -7.09 13.29
N PRO A 88 -4.69 -7.63 12.28
CA PRO A 88 -5.34 -8.06 11.05
C PRO A 88 -6.39 -9.16 11.27
N GLU A 89 -6.08 -10.14 12.10
CA GLU A 89 -6.92 -11.30 12.38
C GLU A 89 -8.19 -11.01 13.16
N ASP A 90 -8.31 -9.82 13.78
CA ASP A 90 -9.48 -9.42 14.54
C ASP A 90 -10.63 -8.92 13.64
N ILE A 91 -10.39 -8.81 12.34
CA ILE A 91 -11.33 -8.22 11.40
C ILE A 91 -12.19 -9.30 10.76
N ASP A 92 -13.48 -9.02 10.69
CA ASP A 92 -14.44 -9.80 9.91
C ASP A 92 -14.96 -8.93 8.76
N TYR A 93 -14.34 -9.07 7.60
CA TYR A 93 -14.71 -8.32 6.40
C TYR A 93 -16.09 -8.69 5.86
N THR A 94 -16.60 -9.89 6.19
CA THR A 94 -17.91 -10.33 5.71
C THR A 94 -19.05 -9.46 6.26
N LYS A 95 -18.87 -8.83 7.42
CA LYS A 95 -19.80 -7.83 7.99
C LYS A 95 -20.01 -6.60 7.10
N TYR A 96 -19.07 -6.35 6.19
CA TYR A 96 -19.11 -5.26 5.22
C TYR A 96 -19.46 -5.75 3.81
N GLY A 97 -19.94 -7.01 3.68
CA GLY A 97 -20.26 -7.63 2.40
C GLY A 97 -19.04 -7.97 1.54
N ILE A 98 -17.87 -8.13 2.17
CA ILE A 98 -16.60 -8.43 1.52
C ILE A 98 -16.26 -9.90 1.79
N ASN A 99 -16.30 -10.76 0.76
CA ASN A 99 -16.17 -12.21 0.91
C ASN A 99 -14.93 -12.80 0.19
N ASP A 100 -14.27 -12.03 -0.65
CA ASP A 100 -13.07 -12.42 -1.40
C ASP A 100 -12.21 -11.17 -1.62
N ALA A 101 -11.48 -10.78 -0.58
CA ALA A 101 -10.70 -9.56 -0.60
C ALA A 101 -9.22 -9.80 -0.89
N LEU A 102 -8.69 -8.98 -1.78
CA LEU A 102 -7.27 -8.67 -1.83
C LEU A 102 -7.00 -7.59 -0.76
N VAL A 103 -6.27 -7.96 0.29
CA VAL A 103 -5.79 -7.01 1.30
C VAL A 103 -4.45 -6.44 0.84
N ILE A 104 -4.39 -5.11 0.66
CA ILE A 104 -3.15 -4.41 0.32
C ILE A 104 -2.58 -3.79 1.59
N ASP A 105 -1.49 -4.34 2.12
CA ASP A 105 -0.82 -3.81 3.31
C ASP A 105 0.10 -2.65 2.95
N ASN A 106 -0.25 -1.46 3.46
CA ASN A 106 0.47 -0.21 3.27
C ASN A 106 1.11 0.30 4.56
N THR A 107 1.13 -0.52 5.62
CA THR A 107 1.59 -0.08 6.94
C THR A 107 3.10 -0.04 7.07
N GLY A 108 3.80 -0.91 6.34
CA GLY A 108 5.23 -1.14 6.50
C GLY A 108 5.59 -1.82 7.83
N VAL A 109 4.60 -2.37 8.56
CA VAL A 109 4.78 -3.09 9.83
C VAL A 109 4.97 -4.58 9.56
N PHE A 110 4.08 -5.19 8.81
CA PHE A 110 4.11 -6.60 8.45
C PHE A 110 4.97 -6.77 7.19
N LYS A 111 6.13 -7.46 7.30
CA LYS A 111 7.13 -7.51 6.22
C LYS A 111 7.64 -8.91 5.88
N ASP A 112 7.21 -9.90 6.61
CA ASP A 112 7.57 -11.30 6.36
C ASP A 112 6.31 -12.15 6.19
N GLU A 113 6.51 -13.36 5.70
CA GLU A 113 5.42 -14.29 5.40
C GLU A 113 4.55 -14.59 6.62
N GLU A 114 5.16 -14.79 7.80
CA GLU A 114 4.45 -15.07 9.05
C GLU A 114 3.54 -13.90 9.44
N ALA A 115 4.06 -12.68 9.42
CA ALA A 115 3.29 -11.49 9.76
C ALA A 115 2.18 -11.21 8.75
N LEU A 116 2.44 -11.38 7.45
CA LEU A 116 1.47 -11.14 6.38
C LEU A 116 0.37 -12.21 6.36
N SER A 117 0.69 -13.46 6.71
CA SER A 117 -0.31 -14.54 6.77
C SER A 117 -1.41 -14.29 7.80
N ARG A 118 -1.19 -13.39 8.76
CA ARG A 118 -2.20 -12.97 9.73
C ARG A 118 -3.42 -12.30 9.07
N HIS A 119 -3.23 -11.63 7.93
CA HIS A 119 -4.34 -11.07 7.16
C HIS A 119 -5.28 -12.14 6.61
N LEU A 120 -4.74 -13.32 6.25
CA LEU A 120 -5.53 -14.43 5.73
C LEU A 120 -6.37 -15.13 6.82
N LYS A 121 -6.15 -14.82 8.11
CA LYS A 121 -6.98 -15.31 9.21
C LYS A 121 -8.24 -14.47 9.39
N ALA A 122 -8.30 -13.29 8.79
CA ALA A 122 -9.49 -12.44 8.79
C ALA A 122 -10.55 -13.02 7.85
N ASN A 123 -11.78 -13.15 8.34
CA ASN A 123 -12.88 -13.63 7.51
C ASN A 123 -13.10 -12.71 6.31
N GLY A 124 -13.16 -13.28 5.10
CA GLY A 124 -13.36 -12.55 3.86
C GLY A 124 -12.06 -12.10 3.16
N ALA A 125 -10.88 -12.30 3.75
CA ALA A 125 -9.59 -12.06 3.09
C ALA A 125 -9.06 -13.35 2.46
N THR A 126 -8.62 -13.28 1.21
CA THR A 126 -8.11 -14.45 0.46
C THR A 126 -6.71 -14.24 -0.11
N LYS A 127 -6.32 -12.98 -0.31
CA LYS A 127 -5.05 -12.61 -0.91
C LYS A 127 -4.44 -11.41 -0.20
N VAL A 128 -3.11 -11.34 -0.19
CA VAL A 128 -2.37 -10.24 0.47
C VAL A 128 -1.30 -9.70 -0.47
N LEU A 129 -1.28 -8.38 -0.65
CA LEU A 129 -0.23 -7.67 -1.35
C LEU A 129 0.46 -6.67 -0.40
N LEU A 130 1.74 -6.85 -0.17
CA LEU A 130 2.56 -5.89 0.59
C LEU A 130 3.10 -4.81 -0.35
N THR A 131 2.92 -3.53 -0.01
CA THR A 131 3.48 -2.39 -0.78
C THR A 131 4.89 -1.98 -0.34
N ALA A 132 5.69 -2.93 0.12
CA ALA A 132 7.08 -2.76 0.55
C ALA A 132 7.84 -4.07 0.28
N PRO A 133 9.19 -4.09 0.33
CA PRO A 133 9.94 -5.33 0.18
C PRO A 133 9.54 -6.38 1.22
N GLY A 134 9.17 -7.57 0.75
CA GLY A 134 8.77 -8.71 1.57
C GLY A 134 9.91 -9.68 1.81
N LYS A 135 9.93 -10.30 3.00
CA LYS A 135 10.86 -11.37 3.36
C LYS A 135 10.13 -12.70 3.38
N GLY A 136 10.66 -13.70 2.68
CA GLY A 136 10.04 -15.03 2.58
C GLY A 136 8.82 -15.09 1.67
N VAL A 137 8.49 -14.03 0.94
CA VAL A 137 7.40 -13.96 -0.02
C VAL A 137 7.92 -13.50 -1.38
N PRO A 138 7.26 -13.85 -2.50
CA PRO A 138 7.62 -13.36 -3.82
C PRO A 138 7.61 -11.82 -3.86
N ASN A 139 8.70 -11.23 -4.33
CA ASN A 139 8.79 -9.81 -4.64
C ASN A 139 8.59 -9.64 -6.15
N ILE A 140 7.47 -9.04 -6.54
CA ILE A 140 7.03 -8.98 -7.92
C ILE A 140 7.27 -7.60 -8.50
N VAL A 141 7.88 -7.56 -9.68
CA VAL A 141 7.99 -6.38 -10.54
C VAL A 141 7.18 -6.64 -11.80
N TYR A 142 6.14 -5.85 -12.01
CA TYR A 142 5.27 -5.98 -13.17
C TYR A 142 6.07 -5.80 -14.48
N GLY A 143 5.81 -6.66 -15.45
CA GLY A 143 6.53 -6.68 -16.72
C GLY A 143 7.85 -7.46 -16.71
N VAL A 144 8.31 -7.92 -15.52
CA VAL A 144 9.58 -8.66 -15.40
C VAL A 144 9.37 -10.09 -14.89
N ASN A 145 8.71 -10.26 -13.75
CA ASN A 145 8.55 -11.58 -13.14
C ASN A 145 7.12 -11.88 -12.66
N HIS A 146 6.14 -11.09 -13.07
CA HIS A 146 4.75 -11.24 -12.60
C HIS A 146 4.09 -12.53 -13.11
N ASP A 147 4.50 -13.04 -14.28
CA ASP A 147 4.01 -14.28 -14.86
C ASP A 147 4.64 -15.54 -14.24
N ASN A 148 5.66 -15.39 -13.38
CA ASN A 148 6.37 -16.52 -12.78
C ASN A 148 5.62 -17.14 -11.59
N TYR A 149 4.53 -16.53 -11.16
CA TYR A 149 3.78 -16.93 -9.98
C TYR A 149 2.32 -17.14 -10.29
N ASP A 150 1.80 -18.28 -9.87
CA ASP A 150 0.39 -18.59 -9.97
C ASP A 150 -0.38 -17.92 -8.82
N ILE A 151 -1.33 -17.09 -9.16
CA ILE A 151 -2.16 -16.32 -8.23
C ILE A 151 -3.07 -17.22 -7.37
N ASP A 152 -3.38 -18.43 -7.84
CA ASP A 152 -4.28 -19.33 -7.11
C ASP A 152 -3.53 -20.14 -6.06
N THR A 153 -2.25 -20.39 -6.27
CA THR A 153 -1.40 -21.16 -5.34
C THR A 153 -0.54 -20.30 -4.44
N THR A 154 -0.35 -19.03 -4.78
CA THR A 154 0.47 -18.08 -4.02
C THR A 154 -0.40 -16.94 -3.50
N PRO A 155 -0.90 -16.98 -2.26
CA PRO A 155 -1.85 -15.99 -1.77
C PRO A 155 -1.18 -14.70 -1.23
N ILE A 156 0.14 -14.67 -1.06
CA ILE A 156 0.87 -13.54 -0.46
C ILE A 156 2.00 -13.09 -1.38
N TRP A 157 2.01 -11.81 -1.75
CA TRP A 157 3.06 -11.18 -2.56
C TRP A 157 3.52 -9.87 -1.97
N SER A 158 4.67 -9.42 -2.47
CA SER A 158 5.20 -8.08 -2.28
C SER A 158 5.33 -7.38 -3.64
N ALA A 159 4.96 -6.13 -3.71
CA ALA A 159 5.24 -5.25 -4.86
C ALA A 159 6.71 -4.78 -4.92
N ALA A 160 7.60 -5.41 -4.16
CA ALA A 160 9.02 -5.07 -4.06
C ALA A 160 9.28 -3.62 -3.55
N SER A 161 10.47 -3.09 -3.78
CA SER A 161 10.82 -1.72 -3.39
C SER A 161 10.64 -0.74 -4.55
N CYS A 162 10.51 0.55 -4.22
CA CYS A 162 10.52 1.62 -5.22
C CYS A 162 11.79 1.59 -6.09
N THR A 163 12.97 1.37 -5.49
CA THR A 163 14.24 1.24 -6.21
C THR A 163 14.24 0.01 -7.12
N THR A 164 13.75 -1.13 -6.64
CA THR A 164 13.63 -2.35 -7.46
C THR A 164 12.71 -2.12 -8.66
N ASN A 165 11.55 -1.51 -8.46
CA ASN A 165 10.62 -1.19 -9.55
C ASN A 165 11.20 -0.17 -10.54
N ALA A 166 12.07 0.73 -10.10
CA ALA A 166 12.70 1.70 -10.98
C ALA A 166 13.77 1.07 -11.90
N ILE A 167 14.62 0.19 -11.37
CA ILE A 167 15.79 -0.31 -12.09
C ILE A 167 15.57 -1.66 -12.79
N THR A 168 14.78 -2.57 -12.20
CA THR A 168 14.67 -3.93 -12.71
C THR A 168 14.09 -4.02 -14.12
N PRO A 169 13.06 -3.26 -14.52
CA PRO A 169 12.57 -3.28 -15.91
C PRO A 169 13.64 -2.84 -16.91
N VAL A 170 14.48 -1.86 -16.56
CA VAL A 170 15.59 -1.39 -17.40
C VAL A 170 16.67 -2.47 -17.52
N LEU A 171 17.06 -3.06 -16.38
CA LEU A 171 18.06 -4.13 -16.38
C LEU A 171 17.57 -5.39 -17.10
N ALA A 172 16.28 -5.71 -17.03
CA ALA A 172 15.72 -6.85 -17.75
C ALA A 172 15.90 -6.72 -19.26
N VAL A 173 15.61 -5.55 -19.82
CA VAL A 173 15.83 -5.28 -21.26
C VAL A 173 17.32 -5.33 -21.61
N ILE A 174 18.18 -4.74 -20.78
CA ILE A 174 19.63 -4.76 -21.03
C ILE A 174 20.18 -6.19 -20.96
N GLU A 175 19.71 -6.99 -19.99
CA GLU A 175 20.12 -8.39 -19.86
C GLU A 175 19.69 -9.22 -21.08
N GLU A 176 18.46 -9.02 -21.55
CA GLU A 176 17.91 -9.74 -22.69
C GLU A 176 18.65 -9.43 -24.00
N GLU A 177 18.95 -8.15 -24.25
CA GLU A 177 19.50 -7.70 -25.53
C GLU A 177 21.04 -7.76 -25.58
N LEU A 178 21.72 -7.52 -24.46
CA LEU A 178 23.17 -7.31 -24.42
C LEU A 178 23.91 -8.25 -23.47
N GLY A 179 23.23 -8.79 -22.49
CA GLY A 179 23.80 -9.50 -21.34
C GLY A 179 24.51 -8.55 -20.35
N VAL A 180 24.43 -8.87 -19.06
CA VAL A 180 25.06 -8.09 -17.97
C VAL A 180 26.06 -8.96 -17.22
N ILE A 181 27.35 -8.64 -17.30
CA ILE A 181 28.40 -9.36 -16.58
C ILE A 181 28.53 -8.81 -15.15
N LYS A 182 28.53 -7.49 -14.99
CA LYS A 182 28.59 -6.78 -13.70
C LYS A 182 28.19 -5.32 -13.90
N GLY A 183 27.75 -4.69 -12.82
CA GLY A 183 27.37 -3.29 -12.81
C GLY A 183 27.55 -2.64 -11.44
N HIS A 184 27.42 -1.32 -11.42
CA HIS A 184 27.31 -0.51 -10.20
C HIS A 184 26.02 0.29 -10.25
N LEU A 185 25.28 0.29 -9.13
CA LEU A 185 24.04 1.08 -8.99
C LEU A 185 24.26 2.20 -7.99
N GLU A 186 24.10 3.43 -8.44
CA GLU A 186 24.03 4.64 -7.61
C GLU A 186 22.58 5.13 -7.56
N THR A 187 22.07 5.40 -6.35
CA THR A 187 20.70 5.88 -6.18
C THR A 187 20.67 7.24 -5.52
N ILE A 188 20.11 8.23 -6.21
CA ILE A 188 19.79 9.55 -5.66
C ILE A 188 18.28 9.50 -5.32
N HIS A 189 17.95 9.40 -4.04
CA HIS A 189 16.61 9.05 -3.60
C HIS A 189 16.03 10.13 -2.68
N ALA A 190 14.81 10.60 -2.97
CA ALA A 190 14.07 11.46 -2.06
C ALA A 190 13.88 10.77 -0.70
N TYR A 191 13.95 11.52 0.40
CA TYR A 191 13.68 10.95 1.71
C TYR A 191 12.21 10.55 1.87
N THR A 192 11.98 9.60 2.77
CA THR A 192 10.66 8.99 3.03
C THR A 192 10.32 9.09 4.52
N ASN A 193 9.11 8.70 4.89
CA ASN A 193 8.66 8.71 6.29
C ASN A 193 9.49 7.81 7.26
N ASP A 194 10.33 6.92 6.74
CA ASP A 194 11.25 6.13 7.56
C ASP A 194 12.43 6.97 8.09
N GLN A 195 12.71 8.11 7.48
CA GLN A 195 13.78 9.03 7.88
C GLN A 195 13.22 10.11 8.80
N ASN A 196 13.97 10.45 9.85
CA ASN A 196 13.53 11.44 10.80
C ASN A 196 13.60 12.87 10.22
N LEU A 197 12.62 13.70 10.56
CA LEU A 197 12.63 15.12 10.20
C LEU A 197 13.76 15.88 10.92
N VAL A 198 13.95 15.56 12.20
CA VAL A 198 15.05 16.07 13.05
C VAL A 198 15.74 14.87 13.70
N ASP A 199 16.94 15.09 14.27
CA ASP A 199 17.71 14.03 14.93
C ASP A 199 16.90 13.32 16.00
N ASN A 200 16.77 11.98 15.87
CA ASN A 200 16.06 11.14 16.82
C ASN A 200 16.56 9.70 16.75
N MET A 201 16.15 8.88 17.72
CA MET A 201 16.51 7.47 17.76
C MET A 201 15.97 6.70 16.55
N HIS A 202 16.83 5.90 15.93
CA HIS A 202 16.48 5.03 14.81
C HIS A 202 17.39 3.79 14.82
N LYS A 203 16.91 2.65 14.31
CA LYS A 203 17.68 1.41 14.23
C LYS A 203 18.96 1.52 13.39
N LYS A 204 18.96 2.43 12.40
CA LYS A 204 20.09 2.74 11.52
C LYS A 204 20.58 4.15 11.83
N TYR A 205 21.88 4.32 12.14
CA TYR A 205 22.47 5.59 12.57
C TYR A 205 22.16 6.77 11.62
N ARG A 206 22.39 6.59 10.31
CA ARG A 206 22.17 7.66 9.31
C ARG A 206 20.70 8.08 9.23
N ARG A 207 19.75 7.15 9.36
CA ARG A 207 18.31 7.44 9.27
C ARG A 207 17.75 8.12 10.51
N GLY A 208 18.51 8.13 11.61
CA GLY A 208 18.19 8.89 12.83
C GLY A 208 18.55 10.36 12.72
N ARG A 209 19.25 10.78 11.67
CA ARG A 209 19.61 12.18 11.46
C ARG A 209 18.56 12.92 10.64
N ALA A 210 18.54 14.25 10.77
CA ALA A 210 17.62 15.10 10.02
C ALA A 210 17.72 14.85 8.51
N ALA A 211 16.64 14.38 7.90
CA ALA A 211 16.63 13.91 6.51
C ALA A 211 17.08 14.99 5.53
N ALA A 212 16.58 16.22 5.70
CA ALA A 212 16.90 17.34 4.80
C ALA A 212 18.38 17.77 4.78
N LEU A 213 19.15 17.41 5.83
CA LEU A 213 20.56 17.78 5.99
C LEU A 213 21.52 16.61 5.78
N ASN A 214 21.02 15.38 5.75
CA ASN A 214 21.82 14.15 5.79
C ASN A 214 21.42 13.13 4.69
N MET A 215 20.89 13.62 3.60
CA MET A 215 20.63 12.81 2.41
C MET A 215 21.92 12.51 1.64
#